data_f66dcf95a1849660ec750c3697c4ab5e
#
_entry.id   f66dcf95a1849660ec750c3697c4ab5e
#
_cell.length_a   1.000
_cell.length_b   1.000
_cell.length_c   1.000
_cell.angle_alpha   90.00
_cell.angle_beta   90.00
_cell.angle_gamma   90.00
#
_symmetry.space_group_name_H-M   'P 1'
#
loop_
_entity.id
_entity.type
_entity.pdbx_description
1 polymer ?
#
loop_
_entity_poly.entity_id
_entity_poly.type
_entity_poly.pdbx_seq_one_letter_code
_entity_poly.pdbx_strand_id
1 'polypeptide(L)'
;SKFPNCTRYAITKILSLYGITFKKMQQWGGRVQEVDHPSGLTRRNSIIQRKVDAIFDEGITRWLDLALANGYEVLHLENDIRRKMETLGFKRSIIPKKKYPRLKEDVRTLDFSGWPIITHRWLSDEMAYAICESIYARRNNFPVDDTRVNMREFCRNTEEAPLGIPLHPGARKYFKEKGYL
;
A
#
# COMPACT_ATOMS: atom_id res chain seq x y z
N SER A 1 7.18 -11.21 0.31
CA SER A 1 6.55 -11.74 1.52
C SER A 1 6.39 -13.24 1.43
N LYS A 2 6.74 -13.96 2.47
CA LYS A 2 6.55 -15.42 2.59
C LYS A 2 5.07 -15.81 2.65
N PHE A 3 4.21 -14.87 2.98
CA PHE A 3 2.77 -15.10 3.12
C PHE A 3 2.00 -14.57 1.92
N PRO A 4 0.90 -15.24 1.52
CA PRO A 4 -0.05 -14.69 0.57
C PRO A 4 -0.61 -13.38 1.15
N ASN A 5 -0.41 -12.28 0.45
CA ASN A 5 -0.95 -10.98 0.80
C ASN A 5 -1.42 -10.25 -0.46
N CYS A 6 -2.08 -9.10 -0.29
CA CYS A 6 -2.60 -8.32 -1.40
C CYS A 6 -1.50 -7.86 -2.37
N THR A 7 -0.31 -7.52 -1.87
CA THR A 7 0.84 -7.15 -2.69
C THR A 7 1.27 -8.29 -3.59
N ARG A 8 1.45 -9.49 -3.05
CA ARG A 8 1.81 -10.68 -3.85
C ARG A 8 0.72 -11.02 -4.88
N TYR A 9 -0.53 -10.90 -4.51
CA TYR A 9 -1.64 -11.09 -5.44
C TYR A 9 -1.57 -10.08 -6.59
N ALA A 10 -1.45 -8.79 -6.29
CA ALA A 10 -1.36 -7.73 -7.29
C ALA A 10 -0.16 -7.92 -8.22
N ILE A 11 1.03 -8.18 -7.68
CA ILE A 11 2.24 -8.46 -8.45
C ILE A 11 2.02 -9.64 -9.41
N THR A 12 1.48 -10.74 -8.89
CA THR A 12 1.22 -11.94 -9.72
C THR A 12 0.26 -11.63 -10.87
N LYS A 13 -0.80 -10.86 -10.60
CA LYS A 13 -1.77 -10.46 -11.62
C LYS A 13 -1.15 -9.52 -12.66
N ILE A 14 -0.45 -8.48 -12.22
CA ILE A 14 0.24 -7.55 -13.14
C ILE A 14 1.21 -8.31 -14.04
N LEU A 15 2.10 -9.11 -13.47
CA LEU A 15 3.07 -9.90 -14.26
C LEU A 15 2.36 -10.84 -15.24
N SER A 16 1.27 -11.48 -14.82
CA SER A 16 0.51 -12.38 -15.70
C SER A 16 -0.11 -11.66 -16.91
N LEU A 17 -0.51 -10.40 -16.74
CA LEU A 17 -1.00 -9.56 -17.83
C LEU A 17 0.07 -9.22 -18.87
N TYR A 18 1.35 -9.22 -18.47
CA TYR A 18 2.50 -9.14 -19.36
C TYR A 18 2.98 -10.51 -19.86
N GLY A 19 2.25 -11.59 -19.58
CA GLY A 19 2.65 -12.95 -19.97
C GLY A 19 3.81 -13.52 -19.15
N ILE A 20 4.15 -12.88 -18.01
CA ILE A 20 5.24 -13.27 -17.12
C ILE A 20 4.67 -14.03 -15.92
N THR A 21 5.30 -15.15 -15.57
CA THR A 21 5.03 -15.88 -14.34
C THR A 21 6.31 -16.10 -13.56
N PHE A 22 6.23 -16.33 -12.26
CA PHE A 22 7.41 -16.68 -11.46
C PHE A 22 8.13 -17.92 -12.00
N LYS A 23 7.38 -18.90 -12.54
CA LYS A 23 7.97 -20.08 -13.18
C LYS A 23 8.77 -19.72 -14.43
N LYS A 24 8.24 -18.85 -15.30
CA LYS A 24 8.99 -18.37 -16.49
C LYS A 24 10.22 -17.57 -16.06
N MET A 25 10.09 -16.70 -15.04
CA MET A 25 11.26 -15.96 -14.52
C MET A 25 12.36 -16.91 -14.07
N GLN A 26 12.03 -17.98 -13.33
CA GLN A 26 13.01 -18.99 -12.94
C GLN A 26 13.65 -19.70 -14.14
N GLN A 27 12.87 -20.05 -15.16
CA GLN A 27 13.38 -20.63 -16.41
C GLN A 27 14.37 -19.70 -17.15
N TRP A 28 14.20 -18.38 -16.99
CA TRP A 28 15.12 -17.37 -17.52
C TRP A 28 16.34 -17.11 -16.62
N GLY A 29 16.52 -17.90 -15.56
CA GLY A 29 17.60 -17.71 -14.57
C GLY A 29 17.30 -16.66 -13.50
N GLY A 30 16.11 -16.08 -13.49
CA GLY A 30 15.69 -15.11 -12.49
C GLY A 30 15.34 -15.76 -11.16
N ARG A 31 15.42 -14.99 -10.10
CA ARG A 31 15.03 -15.41 -8.75
C ARG A 31 14.22 -14.31 -8.06
N VAL A 32 13.33 -14.70 -7.15
CA VAL A 32 12.58 -13.78 -6.32
C VAL A 32 13.27 -13.67 -4.96
N GLN A 33 13.66 -12.47 -4.58
CA GLN A 33 14.10 -12.16 -3.24
C GLN A 33 12.92 -11.65 -2.43
N GLU A 34 12.49 -12.41 -1.44
CA GLU A 34 11.44 -11.99 -0.52
C GLU A 34 12.04 -11.16 0.63
N VAL A 35 11.29 -10.16 1.08
CA VAL A 35 11.65 -9.31 2.22
C VAL A 35 10.49 -9.24 3.21
N ASP A 36 10.81 -9.10 4.48
CA ASP A 36 9.80 -9.09 5.54
C ASP A 36 9.09 -7.73 5.64
N HIS A 37 9.81 -6.65 5.36
CA HIS A 37 9.27 -5.30 5.48
C HIS A 37 9.83 -4.35 4.41
N PRO A 38 9.03 -3.42 3.85
CA PRO A 38 9.49 -2.45 2.83
C PRO A 38 10.67 -1.59 3.25
N SER A 39 10.79 -1.24 4.53
CA SER A 39 11.92 -0.47 5.09
C SER A 39 13.02 -1.34 5.69
N GLY A 40 12.95 -2.67 5.56
CA GLY A 40 13.92 -3.59 6.15
C GLY A 40 15.33 -3.43 5.61
N LEU A 41 16.33 -3.78 6.45
CA LEU A 41 17.75 -3.71 6.07
C LEU A 41 18.08 -4.58 4.86
N THR A 42 17.43 -5.72 4.72
CA THR A 42 17.60 -6.63 3.57
C THR A 42 17.29 -5.90 2.26
N ARG A 43 16.15 -5.20 2.18
CA ARG A 43 15.78 -4.42 0.99
C ARG A 43 16.76 -3.28 0.76
N ARG A 44 17.04 -2.49 1.80
CA ARG A 44 17.96 -1.37 1.72
C ARG A 44 19.33 -1.79 1.16
N ASN A 45 19.90 -2.86 1.70
CA ASN A 45 21.18 -3.39 1.27
C ASN A 45 21.12 -3.94 -0.16
N SER A 46 20.02 -4.60 -0.54
CA SER A 46 19.85 -5.12 -1.90
C SER A 46 19.78 -4.02 -2.94
N ILE A 47 19.14 -2.88 -2.61
CA ILE A 47 19.11 -1.70 -3.48
C ILE A 47 20.50 -1.09 -3.62
N ILE A 48 21.16 -0.77 -2.50
CA ILE A 48 22.47 -0.11 -2.49
C ILE A 48 23.54 -0.96 -3.19
N GLN A 49 23.50 -2.25 -2.97
CA GLN A 49 24.46 -3.20 -3.54
C GLN A 49 24.06 -3.72 -4.93
N ARG A 50 22.96 -3.20 -5.50
CA ARG A 50 22.42 -3.62 -6.80
C ARG A 50 22.29 -5.14 -6.95
N LYS A 51 21.80 -5.81 -5.88
CA LYS A 51 21.58 -7.27 -5.86
C LYS A 51 20.26 -7.68 -6.47
N VAL A 52 19.39 -6.73 -6.79
CA VAL A 52 18.08 -6.96 -7.41
C VAL A 52 17.96 -6.05 -8.63
N ASP A 53 17.44 -6.58 -9.73
CA ASP A 53 17.25 -5.85 -10.97
C ASP A 53 15.91 -5.10 -11.00
N ALA A 54 14.92 -5.59 -10.26
CA ALA A 54 13.60 -4.97 -10.16
C ALA A 54 13.04 -5.06 -8.73
N ILE A 55 12.26 -4.05 -8.36
CA ILE A 55 11.56 -3.98 -7.09
C ILE A 55 10.07 -3.83 -7.39
N PHE A 56 9.27 -4.72 -6.80
CA PHE A 56 7.84 -4.71 -6.91
C PHE A 56 7.24 -4.71 -5.50
N ASP A 57 6.73 -3.57 -5.05
CA ASP A 57 6.13 -3.47 -3.72
C ASP A 57 5.28 -2.21 -3.56
N GLU A 58 4.43 -2.23 -2.57
CA GLU A 58 3.79 -1.07 -1.97
C GLU A 58 4.72 -0.36 -0.97
N GLY A 59 4.21 0.58 -0.18
CA GLY A 59 5.01 1.28 0.83
C GLY A 59 6.18 2.06 0.23
N ILE A 60 5.98 2.65 -0.94
CA ILE A 60 7.00 3.30 -1.76
C ILE A 60 7.76 4.40 -1.02
N THR A 61 7.15 5.09 -0.06
CA THR A 61 7.78 6.13 0.75
C THR A 61 8.99 5.62 1.54
N ARG A 62 9.08 4.31 1.75
CA ARG A 62 10.16 3.69 2.53
C ARG A 62 11.38 3.31 1.72
N TRP A 63 11.26 3.21 0.40
CA TRP A 63 12.34 2.69 -0.42
C TRP A 63 12.52 3.39 -1.77
N LEU A 64 11.52 4.12 -2.29
CA LEU A 64 11.55 4.68 -3.64
C LEU A 64 12.68 5.68 -3.83
N ASP A 65 12.83 6.67 -2.93
CA ASP A 65 13.91 7.66 -3.02
C ASP A 65 15.30 7.02 -2.99
N LEU A 66 15.46 5.97 -2.17
CA LEU A 66 16.71 5.22 -2.13
C LEU A 66 16.98 4.51 -3.44
N ALA A 67 15.96 3.89 -4.03
CA ALA A 67 16.08 3.21 -5.33
C ALA A 67 16.45 4.21 -6.44
N LEU A 68 15.74 5.32 -6.53
CA LEU A 68 16.02 6.38 -7.50
C LEU A 68 17.46 6.94 -7.34
N ALA A 69 17.91 7.15 -6.09
CA ALA A 69 19.28 7.60 -5.79
C ALA A 69 20.36 6.57 -6.20
N ASN A 70 19.99 5.29 -6.32
CA ASN A 70 20.90 4.22 -6.74
C ASN A 70 20.72 3.81 -8.21
N GLY A 71 20.07 4.66 -9.02
CA GLY A 71 19.96 4.48 -10.47
C GLY A 71 18.85 3.56 -10.95
N TYR A 72 17.88 3.24 -10.09
CA TYR A 72 16.64 2.59 -10.51
C TYR A 72 15.70 3.61 -11.16
N GLU A 73 14.88 3.15 -12.07
CA GLU A 73 13.81 3.94 -12.68
C GLU A 73 12.45 3.33 -12.37
N VAL A 74 11.42 4.17 -12.28
CA VAL A 74 10.06 3.68 -12.08
C VAL A 74 9.39 3.47 -13.43
N LEU A 75 8.82 2.29 -13.63
CA LEU A 75 8.07 1.97 -14.83
C LEU A 75 6.60 2.34 -14.65
N HIS A 76 6.01 2.94 -15.68
CA HIS A 76 4.57 3.15 -15.74
C HIS A 76 3.84 1.83 -15.93
N LEU A 77 2.70 1.67 -15.27
CA LEU A 77 1.72 0.68 -15.70
C LEU A 77 0.92 1.23 -16.88
N GLU A 78 0.87 0.49 -17.96
CA GLU A 78 0.14 0.83 -19.16
C GLU A 78 -1.37 0.94 -18.91
N ASN A 79 -2.06 1.72 -19.72
CA ASN A 79 -3.48 2.00 -19.54
C ASN A 79 -4.37 0.76 -19.60
N ASP A 80 -4.06 -0.18 -20.49
CA ASP A 80 -4.81 -1.42 -20.61
C ASP A 80 -4.57 -2.35 -19.42
N ILE A 81 -3.35 -2.42 -18.90
CA ILE A 81 -3.01 -3.16 -17.68
C ILE A 81 -3.78 -2.57 -16.49
N ARG A 82 -3.75 -1.25 -16.33
CA ARG A 82 -4.49 -0.58 -15.26
C ARG A 82 -5.99 -0.82 -15.35
N ARG A 83 -6.58 -0.77 -16.56
CA ARG A 83 -8.00 -1.10 -16.79
C ARG A 83 -8.33 -2.54 -16.39
N LYS A 84 -7.49 -3.50 -16.76
CA LYS A 84 -7.67 -4.90 -16.36
C LYS A 84 -7.56 -5.08 -14.84
N MET A 85 -6.66 -4.35 -14.19
CA MET A 85 -6.55 -4.39 -12.73
C MET A 85 -7.77 -3.74 -12.04
N GLU A 86 -8.39 -2.72 -12.64
CA GLU A 86 -9.63 -2.14 -12.12
C GLU A 86 -10.79 -3.16 -12.10
N THR A 87 -10.90 -4.04 -13.08
CA THR A 87 -11.92 -5.10 -13.05
C THR A 87 -11.73 -6.10 -11.90
N LEU A 88 -10.54 -6.10 -11.28
CA LEU A 88 -10.21 -6.88 -10.10
C LEU A 88 -10.36 -6.09 -8.78
N GLY A 89 -10.89 -4.86 -8.85
CA GLY A 89 -11.13 -4.01 -7.69
C GLY A 89 -9.97 -3.06 -7.32
N PHE A 90 -8.87 -3.04 -8.08
CA PHE A 90 -7.79 -2.07 -7.85
C PHE A 90 -8.17 -0.72 -8.45
N LYS A 91 -7.71 0.36 -7.81
CA LYS A 91 -7.88 1.72 -8.32
C LYS A 91 -6.63 2.20 -9.05
N ARG A 92 -6.80 3.10 -10.00
CA ARG A 92 -5.68 3.80 -10.64
C ARG A 92 -5.15 4.87 -9.71
N SER A 93 -3.84 5.08 -9.78
CA SER A 93 -3.17 6.16 -9.06
C SER A 93 -2.02 6.74 -9.88
N ILE A 94 -1.48 7.82 -9.35
CA ILE A 94 -0.30 8.50 -9.87
C ILE A 94 0.66 8.73 -8.71
N ILE A 95 1.93 8.38 -8.90
CA ILE A 95 3.01 8.81 -8.01
C ILE A 95 3.48 10.18 -8.52
N PRO A 96 3.22 11.27 -7.80
CA PRO A 96 3.52 12.59 -8.31
C PRO A 96 5.00 12.92 -8.22
N LYS A 97 5.60 13.44 -9.31
CA LYS A 97 6.97 13.95 -9.33
C LYS A 97 7.20 15.00 -8.24
N LYS A 98 6.19 15.82 -7.94
CA LYS A 98 6.27 16.84 -6.89
C LYS A 98 6.64 16.24 -5.52
N LYS A 99 6.15 15.02 -5.22
CA LYS A 99 6.48 14.31 -3.96
C LYS A 99 7.85 13.62 -4.02
N TYR A 100 8.29 13.24 -5.22
CA TYR A 100 9.56 12.54 -5.46
C TYR A 100 10.36 13.25 -6.56
N PRO A 101 11.14 14.29 -6.23
CA PRO A 101 11.80 15.15 -7.23
C PRO A 101 12.78 14.44 -8.17
N ARG A 102 13.27 13.25 -7.76
CA ARG A 102 14.12 12.41 -8.62
C ARG A 102 13.38 11.68 -9.73
N LEU A 103 12.06 11.63 -9.71
CA LEU A 103 11.28 11.13 -10.83
C LEU A 103 11.43 12.04 -12.04
N LYS A 104 11.44 11.48 -13.23
CA LYS A 104 11.46 12.24 -14.49
C LYS A 104 10.12 12.93 -14.74
N GLU A 105 9.03 12.27 -14.39
CA GLU A 105 7.64 12.72 -14.55
C GLU A 105 6.71 12.04 -13.54
N ASP A 106 5.43 12.38 -13.56
CA ASP A 106 4.42 11.68 -12.78
C ASP A 106 4.28 10.23 -13.28
N VAL A 107 4.24 9.26 -12.36
CA VAL A 107 4.23 7.84 -12.74
C VAL A 107 2.84 7.24 -12.55
N ARG A 108 2.28 6.66 -13.61
CA ARG A 108 0.99 5.95 -13.59
C ARG A 108 1.13 4.58 -12.94
N THR A 109 0.32 4.31 -11.92
CA THR A 109 0.34 3.08 -11.13
C THR A 109 -1.05 2.70 -10.62
N LEU A 110 -1.10 1.86 -9.61
CA LEU A 110 -2.30 1.50 -8.86
C LEU A 110 -2.27 2.11 -7.46
N ASP A 111 -3.45 2.36 -6.90
CA ASP A 111 -3.62 2.81 -5.54
C ASP A 111 -3.66 1.63 -4.57
N PHE A 112 -2.90 1.73 -3.50
CA PHE A 112 -2.86 0.82 -2.36
C PHE A 112 -3.22 1.53 -1.06
N SER A 113 -3.81 2.73 -1.14
CA SER A 113 -4.32 3.45 0.03
C SER A 113 -5.63 2.83 0.55
N GLY A 114 -6.11 3.33 1.67
CA GLY A 114 -7.42 2.93 2.19
C GLY A 114 -7.42 1.59 2.93
N TRP A 115 -6.39 1.30 3.70
CA TRP A 115 -6.32 0.06 4.49
C TRP A 115 -7.24 0.15 5.71
N PRO A 116 -8.32 -0.66 5.78
CA PRO A 116 -9.21 -0.65 6.93
C PRO A 116 -8.62 -1.42 8.10
N ILE A 117 -8.94 -0.99 9.32
CA ILE A 117 -8.78 -1.80 10.51
C ILE A 117 -10.04 -2.66 10.64
N ILE A 118 -9.89 -3.96 10.47
CA ILE A 118 -11.00 -4.91 10.47
C ILE A 118 -11.03 -5.65 11.81
N THR A 119 -12.23 -5.79 12.37
CA THR A 119 -12.49 -6.61 13.55
C THR A 119 -13.69 -7.51 13.32
N HIS A 120 -13.86 -8.51 14.17
CA HIS A 120 -15.05 -9.36 14.14
C HIS A 120 -16.24 -8.68 14.85
N ARG A 121 -17.45 -9.04 14.46
CA ARG A 121 -18.69 -8.43 15.00
C ARG A 121 -18.94 -8.65 16.49
N TRP A 122 -18.24 -9.61 17.11
CA TRP A 122 -18.35 -9.91 18.55
C TRP A 122 -17.35 -9.15 19.42
N LEU A 123 -16.53 -8.28 18.84
CA LEU A 123 -15.75 -7.34 19.64
C LEU A 123 -16.74 -6.46 20.41
N SER A 124 -16.49 -6.21 21.70
CA SER A 124 -17.40 -5.34 22.46
C SER A 124 -17.34 -3.89 21.96
N ASP A 125 -18.43 -3.16 22.11
CA ASP A 125 -18.52 -1.75 21.72
C ASP A 125 -17.50 -0.90 22.48
N GLU A 126 -17.27 -1.20 23.76
CA GLU A 126 -16.29 -0.52 24.60
C GLU A 126 -14.88 -0.73 24.07
N MET A 127 -14.55 -1.95 23.66
CA MET A 127 -13.22 -2.25 23.11
C MET A 127 -13.01 -1.56 21.76
N ALA A 128 -14.02 -1.59 20.88
CA ALA A 128 -13.93 -0.88 19.59
C ALA A 128 -13.81 0.63 19.77
N TYR A 129 -14.52 1.20 20.74
CA TYR A 129 -14.41 2.59 21.15
C TYR A 129 -12.99 2.92 21.64
N ALA A 130 -12.47 2.11 22.57
CA ALA A 130 -11.13 2.30 23.14
C ALA A 130 -10.01 2.17 22.07
N ILE A 131 -10.18 1.31 21.07
CA ILE A 131 -9.26 1.23 19.91
C ILE A 131 -9.25 2.57 19.16
N CYS A 132 -10.40 3.14 18.84
CA CYS A 132 -10.48 4.43 18.16
C CYS A 132 -9.84 5.55 18.99
N GLU A 133 -10.08 5.57 20.30
CA GLU A 133 -9.48 6.53 21.23
C GLU A 133 -7.96 6.39 21.28
N SER A 134 -7.45 5.16 21.34
CA SER A 134 -6.01 4.87 21.32
C SER A 134 -5.34 5.30 20.01
N ILE A 135 -6.00 5.10 18.88
CA ILE A 135 -5.53 5.58 17.56
C ILE A 135 -5.46 7.10 17.57
N TYR A 136 -6.49 7.77 18.06
CA TYR A 136 -6.50 9.23 18.15
C TYR A 136 -5.37 9.76 19.05
N ALA A 137 -5.18 9.17 20.22
CA ALA A 137 -4.13 9.57 21.15
C ALA A 137 -2.73 9.46 20.52
N ARG A 138 -2.52 8.47 19.64
CA ARG A 138 -1.23 8.21 18.98
C ARG A 138 -1.17 8.69 17.53
N ARG A 139 -2.12 9.46 17.04
CA ARG A 139 -2.25 9.88 15.64
C ARG A 139 -1.00 10.58 15.05
N ASN A 140 -0.21 11.21 15.90
CA ASN A 140 1.03 11.88 15.46
C ASN A 140 2.23 10.92 15.39
N ASN A 141 2.10 9.72 15.95
CA ASN A 141 3.18 8.73 16.05
C ASN A 141 2.90 7.49 15.18
N PHE A 142 1.81 7.51 14.41
CA PHE A 142 1.56 6.45 13.45
C PHE A 142 2.61 6.53 12.34
N PRO A 143 3.21 5.40 11.95
CA PRO A 143 4.19 5.36 10.87
C PRO A 143 3.50 5.39 9.50
N VAL A 144 2.55 6.30 9.32
CA VAL A 144 1.93 6.60 8.03
C VAL A 144 2.71 7.71 7.35
N ASP A 145 2.82 7.60 6.07
CA ASP A 145 3.64 8.42 5.19
C ASP A 145 3.38 9.91 5.34
N ASP A 146 4.26 10.62 6.05
CA ASP A 146 4.34 12.09 6.17
C ASP A 146 3.04 12.82 6.53
N THR A 147 1.96 12.10 6.77
CA THR A 147 0.65 12.66 7.11
C THR A 147 0.22 12.22 8.49
N ARG A 148 -0.31 13.14 9.26
CA ARG A 148 -0.99 12.82 10.51
C ARG A 148 -2.24 12.04 10.19
N VAL A 149 -2.54 11.02 10.99
CA VAL A 149 -3.81 10.28 10.87
C VAL A 149 -4.99 11.26 10.99
N ASN A 150 -5.74 11.39 9.93
CA ASN A 150 -6.96 12.21 9.91
C ASN A 150 -8.16 11.34 10.31
N MET A 151 -8.61 11.50 11.54
CA MET A 151 -9.72 10.70 12.07
C MET A 151 -11.03 10.87 11.30
N ARG A 152 -11.24 12.00 10.61
CA ARG A 152 -12.42 12.20 9.76
C ARG A 152 -12.40 11.31 8.52
N GLU A 153 -11.23 10.98 8.02
CA GLU A 153 -11.07 10.06 6.88
C GLU A 153 -11.24 8.61 7.30
N PHE A 154 -10.90 8.27 8.54
CA PHE A 154 -11.05 6.92 9.09
C PHE A 154 -12.49 6.43 9.15
N CYS A 155 -13.46 7.33 9.29
CA CYS A 155 -14.87 6.97 9.48
C CYS A 155 -15.74 7.23 8.24
N ARG A 156 -15.18 7.79 7.18
CA ARG A 156 -15.92 8.12 5.95
C ARG A 156 -15.63 7.10 4.85
N ASN A 157 -16.69 6.78 4.13
CA ASN A 157 -16.56 6.08 2.87
C ASN A 157 -16.16 7.11 1.81
N THR A 158 -14.91 7.09 1.40
CA THR A 158 -14.40 7.97 0.35
C THR A 158 -14.09 7.15 -0.91
N GLU A 159 -13.92 7.84 -2.03
CA GLU A 159 -13.51 7.18 -3.26
C GLU A 159 -12.12 6.54 -3.13
N GLU A 160 -11.21 7.20 -2.40
CA GLU A 160 -9.86 6.72 -2.14
C GLU A 160 -9.84 5.57 -1.13
N ALA A 161 -10.76 5.58 -0.17
CA ALA A 161 -10.86 4.57 0.89
C ALA A 161 -12.29 4.09 1.07
N PRO A 162 -12.82 3.26 0.15
CA PRO A 162 -14.19 2.77 0.22
C PRO A 162 -14.34 1.82 1.41
N LEU A 163 -15.31 2.12 2.28
CA LEU A 163 -15.73 1.22 3.34
C LEU A 163 -16.73 0.20 2.77
N GLY A 164 -16.21 -0.93 2.29
CA GLY A 164 -17.05 -2.04 1.81
C GLY A 164 -17.78 -2.80 2.92
N ILE A 165 -17.49 -2.47 4.19
CA ILE A 165 -18.10 -3.04 5.38
C ILE A 165 -18.57 -1.93 6.33
N PRO A 166 -19.64 -2.15 7.11
CA PRO A 166 -20.14 -1.14 8.04
C PRO A 166 -19.14 -0.88 9.18
N LEU A 167 -19.13 0.34 9.70
CA LEU A 167 -18.39 0.66 10.91
C LEU A 167 -18.94 -0.15 12.10
N HIS A 168 -18.03 -0.67 12.92
CA HIS A 168 -18.40 -1.29 14.18
C HIS A 168 -19.20 -0.31 15.06
N PRO A 169 -20.28 -0.75 15.78
CA PRO A 169 -21.13 0.16 16.58
C PRO A 169 -20.33 1.03 17.56
N GLY A 170 -19.37 0.44 18.29
CA GLY A 170 -18.50 1.19 19.21
C GLY A 170 -17.62 2.22 18.52
N ALA A 171 -17.07 1.91 17.33
CA ALA A 171 -16.34 2.88 16.53
C ALA A 171 -17.25 4.01 16.03
N ARG A 172 -18.46 3.67 15.55
CA ARG A 172 -19.47 4.66 15.14
C ARG A 172 -19.83 5.60 16.29
N LYS A 173 -20.02 5.06 17.52
CA LYS A 173 -20.27 5.85 18.72
C LYS A 173 -19.14 6.86 18.96
N TYR A 174 -17.89 6.39 18.97
CA TYR A 174 -16.71 7.26 19.13
C TYR A 174 -16.69 8.40 18.09
N PHE A 175 -16.83 8.06 16.79
CA PHE A 175 -16.76 9.07 15.73
C PHE A 175 -17.88 10.09 15.80
N LYS A 176 -19.10 9.70 16.21
CA LYS A 176 -20.22 10.63 16.46
C LYS A 176 -19.93 11.56 17.62
N GLU A 177 -19.52 11.03 18.78
CA GLU A 177 -19.23 11.82 20.00
C GLU A 177 -18.09 12.83 19.78
N LYS A 178 -17.13 12.51 18.90
CA LYS A 178 -16.03 13.42 18.54
C LYS A 178 -16.35 14.35 17.35
N GLY A 179 -17.56 14.30 16.81
CA GLY A 179 -17.98 15.14 15.68
C GLY A 179 -17.26 14.85 14.36
N TYR A 180 -16.88 13.62 14.14
CA TYR A 180 -16.26 13.16 12.89
C TYR A 180 -17.30 12.62 11.89
N LEU A 181 -18.42 12.14 12.40
CA LEU A 181 -19.63 11.73 11.66
C LEU A 181 -20.76 12.72 11.89
#